data_d49fa06db907537c6de2c9bad2c71067
#
_entry.id   d49fa06db907537c6de2c9bad2c71067
#
_cell.length_a   1.000
_cell.length_b   1.000
_cell.length_c   1.000
_cell.angle_alpha   90.00
_cell.angle_beta   90.00
_cell.angle_gamma   90.00
#
_symmetry.space_group_name_H-M   'P 1'
#
loop_
_entity.id
_entity.type
_entity.pdbx_description
1 polymer ?
#
loop_
_entity_poly.entity_id
_entity_poly.type
_entity_poly.pdbx_seq_one_letter_code
_entity_poly.pdbx_strand_id
1 'polypeptide(L)'
;MKEVLEATSESIQFFDVELFCEGEKIEGFYAANLLHKINCVDIERSEFRLTNFDPQEPEYMFYYMRLRDNLFKEFDIDIVRCREMHRCIVVNEKIKKALFDAGLKGLQFSDSIDMTPQERSIVERI
;
A
#
# COMPACT_ATOMS: atom_id res chain seq x y z
N MET A 1 11.03 -6.84 8.59
CA MET A 1 9.91 -5.88 8.30
C MET A 1 8.89 -5.83 9.42
N LYS A 2 8.44 -6.96 9.92
CA LYS A 2 7.45 -7.03 11.01
C LYS A 2 7.88 -6.22 12.24
N GLU A 3 9.11 -6.40 12.71
CA GLU A 3 9.62 -5.71 13.91
C GLU A 3 9.66 -4.18 13.70
N VAL A 4 10.04 -3.74 12.52
CA VAL A 4 10.08 -2.32 12.17
C VAL A 4 8.68 -1.71 12.18
N LEU A 5 7.73 -2.38 11.57
CA LEU A 5 6.34 -1.90 11.50
C LEU A 5 5.64 -1.93 12.86
N GLU A 6 5.86 -2.97 13.65
CA GLU A 6 5.31 -3.03 15.02
C GLU A 6 5.87 -1.92 15.92
N ALA A 7 7.14 -1.55 15.74
CA ALA A 7 7.78 -0.50 16.53
C ALA A 7 7.35 0.90 16.12
N THR A 8 6.86 1.10 14.88
CA THR A 8 6.58 2.42 14.33
C THR A 8 5.11 2.71 14.10
N SER A 9 4.24 1.69 14.10
CA SER A 9 2.81 1.85 13.77
C SER A 9 1.92 1.03 14.68
N GLU A 10 0.79 1.62 15.07
CA GLU A 10 -0.32 0.94 15.76
C GLU A 10 -1.45 0.57 14.78
N SER A 11 -1.30 0.90 13.50
CA SER A 11 -2.32 0.72 12.46
C SER A 11 -2.22 -0.61 11.71
N ILE A 12 -1.34 -1.50 12.15
CA ILE A 12 -1.13 -2.81 11.53
C ILE A 12 -1.04 -3.89 12.60
N GLN A 13 -1.67 -5.03 12.33
CA GLN A 13 -1.60 -6.22 13.18
C GLN A 13 -0.92 -7.35 12.43
N PHE A 14 -0.12 -8.13 13.15
CA PHE A 14 0.53 -9.33 12.63
C PHE A 14 0.02 -10.57 13.32
N PHE A 15 -0.18 -11.62 12.54
CA PHE A 15 -0.62 -12.92 13.04
C PHE A 15 0.36 -14.00 12.61
N ASP A 16 0.61 -14.96 13.49
CA ASP A 16 1.38 -16.14 13.15
C ASP A 16 0.62 -16.98 12.13
N VAL A 17 1.35 -17.49 11.16
CA VAL A 17 0.79 -18.37 10.13
C VAL A 17 1.66 -19.60 9.96
N GLU A 18 1.06 -20.71 9.56
CA GLU A 18 1.77 -21.89 9.12
C GLU A 18 1.75 -21.97 7.60
N LEU A 19 2.93 -21.83 6.98
CA LEU A 19 3.10 -21.94 5.54
C LEU A 19 3.86 -23.23 5.21
N PHE A 20 3.37 -23.94 4.21
CA PHE A 20 4.02 -25.13 3.69
C PHE A 20 4.25 -24.99 2.19
N CYS A 21 5.42 -25.41 1.74
CA CYS A 21 5.76 -25.51 0.33
C CYS A 21 6.30 -26.92 0.08
N GLU A 22 5.63 -27.66 -0.80
CA GLU A 22 6.00 -29.05 -1.11
C GLU A 22 6.14 -29.94 0.14
N GLY A 23 5.25 -29.72 1.13
CA GLY A 23 5.23 -30.48 2.38
C GLY A 23 6.20 -30.00 3.46
N GLU A 24 7.04 -29.00 3.15
CA GLU A 24 7.99 -28.42 4.11
C GLU A 24 7.44 -27.12 4.70
N LYS A 25 7.58 -26.96 6.02
CA LYS A 25 7.19 -25.73 6.71
C LYS A 25 8.17 -24.60 6.39
N ILE A 26 7.62 -23.46 5.99
CA ILE A 26 8.39 -22.24 5.73
C ILE A 26 8.27 -21.33 6.95
N GLU A 27 9.41 -20.94 7.53
CA GLU A 27 9.51 -20.05 8.67
C GLU A 27 9.68 -18.59 8.24
N GLY A 28 9.38 -17.65 9.14
CA GLY A 28 9.65 -16.23 8.96
C GLY A 28 8.57 -15.43 8.25
N PHE A 29 7.38 -16.01 8.08
CA PHE A 29 6.25 -15.33 7.45
C PHE A 29 5.12 -15.10 8.46
N TYR A 30 4.44 -13.96 8.28
CA TYR A 30 3.33 -13.55 9.13
C TYR A 30 2.21 -13.01 8.24
N ALA A 31 0.97 -13.18 8.67
CA ALA A 31 -0.16 -12.49 8.06
C ALA A 31 -0.24 -11.07 8.64
N ALA A 32 -0.39 -10.08 7.78
CA ALA A 32 -0.53 -8.69 8.19
C ALA A 32 -1.95 -8.22 7.92
N ASN A 33 -2.55 -7.56 8.91
CA ASN A 33 -3.86 -6.93 8.78
C ASN A 33 -3.71 -5.43 8.98
N LEU A 34 -4.03 -4.67 7.95
CA LEU A 34 -4.10 -3.21 8.02
C LEU A 34 -5.44 -2.82 8.60
N LEU A 35 -5.43 -2.06 9.70
CA LEU A 35 -6.63 -1.71 10.45
C LEU A 35 -7.50 -0.66 9.75
N HIS A 36 -6.91 0.10 8.83
CA HIS A 36 -7.60 1.20 8.16
C HIS A 36 -7.61 1.02 6.65
N LYS A 37 -8.76 1.32 6.06
CA LYS A 37 -8.99 1.33 4.63
C LYS A 37 -9.70 2.64 4.31
N ILE A 38 -9.03 3.52 3.56
CA ILE A 38 -9.53 4.85 3.26
C ILE A 38 -9.40 5.19 1.78
N ASN A 39 -10.13 6.21 1.36
CA ASN A 39 -10.03 6.76 0.01
C ASN A 39 -8.72 7.54 -0.11
N CYS A 40 -7.78 7.03 -0.89
CA CYS A 40 -6.43 7.58 -1.01
C CYS A 40 -6.18 8.29 -2.33
N VAL A 41 -7.05 8.10 -3.32
CA VAL A 41 -6.78 8.52 -4.69
C VAL A 41 -7.35 9.91 -4.96
N ASP A 42 -6.54 10.76 -5.59
CA ASP A 42 -7.00 12.01 -6.17
C ASP A 42 -7.62 11.70 -7.53
N ILE A 43 -8.93 11.58 -7.56
CA ILE A 43 -9.70 11.17 -8.75
C ILE A 43 -9.55 12.21 -9.88
N GLU A 44 -9.50 13.50 -9.54
CA GLU A 44 -9.39 14.56 -10.55
C GLU A 44 -8.04 14.56 -11.28
N ARG A 45 -6.97 14.16 -10.58
CA ARG A 45 -5.61 14.06 -11.16
C ARG A 45 -5.25 12.66 -11.64
N SER A 46 -6.19 11.72 -11.59
CA SER A 46 -5.99 10.34 -12.01
C SER A 46 -6.70 10.07 -13.34
N GLU A 47 -6.22 9.08 -14.06
CA GLU A 47 -6.83 8.59 -15.29
C GLU A 47 -7.32 7.16 -15.06
N PHE A 48 -8.61 6.92 -15.24
CA PHE A 48 -9.21 5.64 -14.94
C PHE A 48 -10.46 5.39 -15.76
N ARG A 49 -10.92 4.14 -15.73
CA ARG A 49 -12.27 3.77 -16.15
C ARG A 49 -12.91 2.96 -15.04
N LEU A 50 -14.24 2.98 -15.01
CA LEU A 50 -15.01 2.12 -14.11
C LEU A 50 -15.32 0.80 -14.82
N THR A 51 -15.18 -0.30 -14.11
CA THR A 51 -15.59 -1.61 -14.58
C THR A 51 -16.95 -1.96 -13.97
N ASN A 52 -17.84 -2.53 -14.78
CA ASN A 52 -19.23 -2.81 -14.39
C ASN A 52 -19.49 -4.32 -14.20
N PHE A 53 -18.52 -5.04 -13.65
CA PHE A 53 -18.75 -6.44 -13.29
C PHE A 53 -19.79 -6.58 -12.18
N ASP A 54 -19.81 -5.62 -11.26
CA ASP A 54 -20.86 -5.46 -10.27
C ASP A 54 -21.39 -4.02 -10.33
N PRO A 55 -22.64 -3.79 -10.82
CA PRO A 55 -23.19 -2.44 -10.89
C PRO A 55 -23.35 -1.74 -9.54
N GLN A 56 -23.39 -2.50 -8.43
CA GLN A 56 -23.51 -1.95 -7.08
C GLN A 56 -22.17 -1.54 -6.49
N GLU A 57 -21.06 -2.18 -6.93
CA GLU A 57 -19.71 -1.88 -6.50
C GLU A 57 -18.80 -1.76 -7.73
N PRO A 58 -18.86 -0.63 -8.47
CA PRO A 58 -17.97 -0.43 -9.60
C PRO A 58 -16.52 -0.37 -9.14
N GLU A 59 -15.65 -1.09 -9.85
CA GLU A 59 -14.22 -1.08 -9.58
C GLU A 59 -13.51 -0.09 -10.48
N TYR A 60 -12.49 0.55 -9.94
CA TYR A 60 -11.62 1.44 -10.69
C TYR A 60 -10.54 0.63 -11.41
N MET A 61 -10.33 0.94 -12.68
CA MET A 61 -9.17 0.49 -13.44
C MET A 61 -8.33 1.72 -13.80
N PHE A 62 -7.20 1.88 -13.11
CA PHE A 62 -6.37 3.04 -13.27
C PHE A 62 -5.34 2.86 -14.39
N TYR A 63 -5.21 3.87 -15.22
CA TYR A 63 -4.09 4.03 -16.16
C TYR A 63 -2.99 4.87 -15.53
N TYR A 64 -3.39 5.87 -14.75
CA TYR A 64 -2.54 6.68 -13.93
C TYR A 64 -3.27 6.95 -12.62
N MET A 65 -2.66 6.60 -11.50
CA MET A 65 -3.24 6.80 -10.17
C MET A 65 -2.34 7.71 -9.36
N ARG A 66 -2.88 8.82 -8.90
CA ARG A 66 -2.17 9.74 -8.02
C ARG A 66 -2.85 9.78 -6.66
N LEU A 67 -2.04 9.74 -5.61
CA LEU A 67 -2.52 9.86 -4.25
C LEU A 67 -2.93 11.30 -3.95
N ARG A 68 -3.90 11.46 -3.04
CA ARG A 68 -4.30 12.77 -2.54
C ARG A 68 -3.15 13.41 -1.76
N ASP A 69 -2.96 14.72 -1.95
CA ASP A 69 -2.03 15.49 -1.15
C ASP A 69 -2.54 15.58 0.30
N ASN A 70 -1.62 15.60 1.25
CA ASN A 70 -1.93 15.76 2.68
C ASN A 70 -2.82 14.67 3.28
N LEU A 71 -2.84 13.47 2.69
CA LEU A 71 -3.67 12.37 3.10
C LEU A 71 -3.52 12.05 4.61
N PHE A 72 -2.30 11.97 5.10
CA PHE A 72 -1.99 11.64 6.49
C PHE A 72 -2.07 12.82 7.45
N LYS A 73 -2.29 14.03 6.95
CA LYS A 73 -2.58 15.20 7.80
C LYS A 73 -4.02 15.25 8.27
N GLU A 74 -4.93 14.68 7.48
CA GLU A 74 -6.36 14.61 7.82
C GLU A 74 -6.66 13.50 8.82
N PHE A 75 -5.83 12.45 8.86
CA PHE A 75 -6.05 11.26 9.67
C PHE A 75 -4.81 10.98 10.53
N ASP A 76 -5.03 10.64 11.79
CA ASP A 76 -3.96 10.23 12.71
C ASP A 76 -3.62 8.74 12.51
N ILE A 77 -3.21 8.42 11.30
CA ILE A 77 -2.82 7.06 10.89
C ILE A 77 -1.57 7.16 10.01
N ASP A 78 -0.81 6.08 9.91
CA ASP A 78 0.50 6.09 9.24
C ASP A 78 0.65 5.02 8.16
N ILE A 79 -0.22 4.03 8.13
CA ILE A 79 -0.28 3.00 7.10
C ILE A 79 -1.73 2.61 6.85
N VAL A 80 -2.12 2.59 5.59
CA VAL A 80 -3.51 2.30 5.20
C VAL A 80 -3.56 1.48 3.93
N ARG A 81 -4.67 0.79 3.75
CA ARG A 81 -5.03 0.16 2.49
C ARG A 81 -5.87 1.14 1.67
N CYS A 82 -5.53 1.28 0.40
CA CYS A 82 -6.28 2.12 -0.53
C CYS A 82 -7.64 1.48 -0.85
N ARG A 83 -8.71 2.23 -0.65
CA ARG A 83 -10.07 1.72 -0.92
C ARG A 83 -10.33 1.59 -2.41
N GLU A 84 -9.84 2.51 -3.22
CA GLU A 84 -10.02 2.51 -4.67
C GLU A 84 -9.16 1.44 -5.37
N MET A 85 -8.09 1.00 -4.74
CA MET A 85 -7.22 -0.05 -5.25
C MET A 85 -6.70 -0.91 -4.09
N HIS A 86 -7.35 -2.02 -3.82
CA HIS A 86 -7.12 -2.86 -2.63
C HIS A 86 -5.70 -3.44 -2.53
N ARG A 87 -5.00 -3.57 -3.65
CA ARG A 87 -3.62 -4.06 -3.67
C ARG A 87 -2.60 -3.00 -3.28
N CYS A 88 -3.03 -1.74 -3.20
CA CYS A 88 -2.16 -0.63 -2.88
C CYS A 88 -2.15 -0.38 -1.38
N ILE A 89 -0.96 -0.38 -0.80
CA ILE A 89 -0.73 0.00 0.60
C ILE A 89 -0.04 1.35 0.59
N VAL A 90 -0.57 2.30 1.35
CA VAL A 90 -0.06 3.66 1.42
C VAL A 90 0.53 3.92 2.79
N VAL A 91 1.73 4.47 2.82
CA VAL A 91 2.46 4.78 4.05
C VAL A 91 2.83 6.25 4.09
N ASN A 92 2.96 6.79 5.30
CA ASN A 92 3.46 8.15 5.48
C ASN A 92 5.01 8.17 5.44
N GLU A 93 5.58 9.37 5.50
CA GLU A 93 7.03 9.55 5.48
C GLU A 93 7.73 8.89 6.67
N LYS A 94 7.10 8.85 7.83
CA LYS A 94 7.65 8.20 9.03
C LYS A 94 7.88 6.71 8.81
N ILE A 95 6.90 6.02 8.28
CA ILE A 95 6.97 4.58 7.98
C ILE A 95 8.01 4.32 6.87
N LYS A 96 7.95 5.10 5.80
CA LYS A 96 8.91 5.00 4.69
C LYS A 96 10.34 5.15 5.21
N LYS A 97 10.61 6.18 6.02
CA LYS A 97 11.93 6.42 6.61
C LYS A 97 12.39 5.25 7.49
N ALA A 98 11.50 4.73 8.33
CA ALA A 98 11.81 3.60 9.20
C ALA A 98 12.23 2.35 8.39
N LEU A 99 11.55 2.08 7.28
CA LEU A 99 11.89 0.96 6.39
C LEU A 99 13.23 1.17 5.67
N PHE A 100 13.52 2.39 5.21
CA PHE A 100 14.82 2.73 4.63
C PHE A 100 15.96 2.58 5.65
N ASP A 101 15.78 3.13 6.84
CA ASP A 101 16.81 3.11 7.91
C ASP A 101 17.09 1.68 8.40
N ALA A 102 16.12 0.79 8.31
CA ALA A 102 16.29 -0.62 8.68
C ALA A 102 17.06 -1.43 7.61
N GLY A 103 17.38 -0.84 6.47
CA GLY A 103 18.13 -1.50 5.40
C GLY A 103 17.36 -2.60 4.68
N LEU A 104 16.04 -2.60 4.73
CA LEU A 104 15.20 -3.57 4.03
C LEU A 104 15.28 -3.36 2.53
N LYS A 105 15.26 -4.44 1.78
CA LYS A 105 15.34 -4.42 0.31
C LYS A 105 14.08 -5.01 -0.32
N GLY A 106 13.89 -4.73 -1.61
CA GLY A 106 12.77 -5.26 -2.38
C GLY A 106 11.50 -4.43 -2.27
N LEU A 107 11.58 -3.24 -1.67
CA LEU A 107 10.47 -2.31 -1.58
C LEU A 107 10.62 -1.18 -2.61
N GLN A 108 9.49 -0.75 -3.14
CA GLN A 108 9.41 0.37 -4.06
C GLN A 108 8.34 1.34 -3.55
N PHE A 109 8.69 2.61 -3.47
CA PHE A 109 7.79 3.68 -3.04
C PHE A 109 7.54 4.64 -4.20
N SER A 110 6.30 5.08 -4.36
CA SER A 110 5.92 6.04 -5.38
C SER A 110 4.76 6.88 -4.89
N ASP A 111 4.70 8.14 -5.30
CA ASP A 111 3.56 9.03 -5.06
C ASP A 111 2.41 8.80 -6.03
N SER A 112 2.67 8.06 -7.09
CA SER A 112 1.69 7.74 -8.13
C SER A 112 2.07 6.45 -8.83
N ILE A 113 1.10 5.86 -9.51
CA ILE A 113 1.28 4.66 -10.33
C ILE A 113 0.91 5.00 -11.77
N ASP A 114 1.84 4.79 -12.69
CA ASP A 114 1.66 5.08 -14.11
C ASP A 114 1.71 3.78 -14.90
N MET A 115 0.58 3.38 -15.45
CA MET A 115 0.43 2.19 -16.30
C MET A 115 0.55 2.54 -17.79
N THR A 116 0.81 3.81 -18.11
CA THR A 116 1.02 4.27 -19.48
C THR A 116 2.51 4.20 -19.84
N PRO A 117 2.89 4.27 -21.14
CA PRO A 117 4.30 4.25 -21.55
C PRO A 117 5.14 5.44 -21.07
N GLN A 118 4.50 6.52 -20.60
CA GLN A 118 5.18 7.72 -20.06
C GLN A 118 5.19 7.66 -18.56
N GLU A 119 6.37 7.50 -17.97
CA GLU A 119 6.53 7.53 -16.53
C GLU A 119 6.37 8.96 -16.01
N ARG A 120 5.38 9.15 -15.15
CA ARG A 120 5.10 10.42 -14.46
C ARG A 120 5.33 10.32 -12.95
N SER A 121 5.61 9.11 -12.49
CA SER A 121 5.74 8.81 -11.07
C SER A 121 7.16 9.03 -10.58
N ILE A 122 7.30 9.61 -9.40
CA ILE A 122 8.58 9.60 -8.66
C ILE A 122 8.66 8.26 -7.94
N VAL A 123 9.67 7.45 -8.27
CA VAL A 123 9.82 6.10 -7.73
C VAL A 123 11.10 6.03 -6.91
N GLU A 124 10.97 5.61 -5.65
CA GLU A 124 12.09 5.34 -4.75
C GLU A 124 12.14 3.84 -4.42
N ARG A 125 13.32 3.24 -4.55
CA ARG A 125 13.54 1.80 -4.32
C ARG A 125 14.59 1.53 -3.26
N ILE A 126 14.36 0.49 -2.52
CA ILE A 126 15.33 -0.06 -1.56
C ILE A 126 15.51 -1.56 -1.73
#